data_9ab1d34b12d855a9644dbb88541961f6
#
_entry.id   9ab1d34b12d855a9644dbb88541961f6
#
_cell.length_a   1.000
_cell.length_b   1.000
_cell.length_c   1.000
_cell.angle_alpha   90.00
_cell.angle_beta   90.00
_cell.angle_gamma   90.00
#
_symmetry.space_group_name_H-M   'P 1'
#
loop_
_entity.id
_entity.type
_entity.pdbx_description
1 polymer ?
#
loop_
_entity_poly.entity_id
_entity_poly.type
_entity_poly.pdbx_seq_one_letter_code
_entity_poly.pdbx_strand_id
1 'polypeptide(L)'
;NEKIMSSMLPVHRGSFFGPVYQFLAMLSALMMPLFFVTGWMLYLKRRKQKRLTLAARQNQTQFQIDPNAAHWLIVYASQTGTAEQLAWRTATSLQEAHQPVIVKALQHLSLEDLKNTTQLLCIASTYGTGDAPDLTSSFVKKILPQTCDLSHLRYAVLALGSREYADHYCRFGHTIAAWLQRNQAHALFNTIEVNNANPADIQRWNQALVQVTQLDLPSMHIEKTFDTWTLQQRDLLNPNSLGAPAFNIE
;
A
#
# COMPACT_ATOMS: atom_id res chain seq x y z
N ASN A 1 -2.36 -18.78 -49.17
CA ASN A 1 -1.71 -17.64 -48.45
C ASN A 1 -2.02 -16.26 -49.08
N GLU A 2 -2.19 -16.13 -50.41
CA GLU A 2 -2.50 -14.85 -51.07
C GLU A 2 -3.85 -14.25 -50.65
N LYS A 3 -4.90 -15.07 -50.44
CA LYS A 3 -6.23 -14.60 -49.99
C LYS A 3 -6.21 -14.01 -48.58
N ILE A 4 -5.36 -14.50 -47.70
CA ILE A 4 -5.21 -13.98 -46.36
C ILE A 4 -4.49 -12.61 -46.40
N MET A 5 -3.48 -12.51 -47.23
CA MET A 5 -2.71 -11.27 -47.37
C MET A 5 -3.51 -10.16 -48.04
N SER A 6 -4.34 -10.49 -49.04
CA SER A 6 -5.21 -9.51 -49.72
C SER A 6 -6.37 -9.01 -48.86
N SER A 7 -6.81 -9.77 -47.87
CA SER A 7 -7.86 -9.35 -46.93
C SER A 7 -7.34 -8.55 -45.73
N MET A 8 -6.06 -8.58 -45.43
CA MET A 8 -5.51 -7.86 -44.27
C MET A 8 -5.66 -6.34 -44.40
N LEU A 9 -5.42 -5.78 -45.56
CA LEU A 9 -5.50 -4.34 -45.78
C LEU A 9 -6.93 -3.78 -45.68
N PRO A 10 -7.96 -4.42 -46.29
CA PRO A 10 -9.36 -4.04 -46.08
C PRO A 10 -9.86 -4.19 -44.63
N VAL A 11 -9.41 -5.23 -43.93
CA VAL A 11 -9.72 -5.43 -42.51
C VAL A 11 -9.11 -4.30 -41.67
N HIS A 12 -7.86 -3.96 -41.89
CA HIS A 12 -7.15 -2.90 -41.19
C HIS A 12 -7.74 -1.51 -41.46
N ARG A 13 -8.21 -1.27 -42.70
CA ARG A 13 -8.92 -0.02 -43.06
C ARG A 13 -10.37 0.02 -42.62
N GLY A 14 -10.91 -1.05 -42.04
CA GLY A 14 -12.31 -1.11 -41.61
C GLY A 14 -13.33 -1.20 -42.74
N SER A 15 -12.90 -1.43 -44.00
CA SER A 15 -13.79 -1.47 -45.17
C SER A 15 -14.42 -2.86 -45.41
N PHE A 16 -13.99 -3.89 -44.68
CA PHE A 16 -14.39 -5.28 -44.93
C PHE A 16 -15.81 -5.60 -44.44
N PHE A 17 -16.26 -4.97 -43.33
CA PHE A 17 -17.53 -5.29 -42.67
C PHE A 17 -18.57 -4.15 -42.74
N GLY A 18 -18.43 -3.19 -43.63
CA GLY A 18 -19.39 -2.12 -43.88
C GLY A 18 -19.32 -0.94 -42.90
N PRO A 19 -20.28 0.02 -42.99
CA PRO A 19 -20.21 1.30 -42.29
C PRO A 19 -20.28 1.18 -40.76
N VAL A 20 -20.95 0.17 -40.22
CA VAL A 20 -21.02 -0.07 -38.76
C VAL A 20 -19.66 -0.40 -38.19
N TYR A 21 -18.89 -1.22 -38.89
CA TYR A 21 -17.53 -1.59 -38.48
C TYR A 21 -16.58 -0.37 -38.55
N GLN A 22 -16.73 0.47 -39.57
CA GLN A 22 -15.94 1.69 -39.70
C GLN A 22 -16.23 2.66 -38.55
N PHE A 23 -17.49 2.79 -38.16
CA PHE A 23 -17.89 3.61 -36.99
C PHE A 23 -17.30 3.08 -35.69
N LEU A 24 -17.35 1.77 -35.45
CA LEU A 24 -16.76 1.13 -34.27
C LEU A 24 -15.24 1.28 -34.24
N ALA A 25 -14.57 1.12 -35.38
CA ALA A 25 -13.13 1.32 -35.50
C ALA A 25 -12.73 2.78 -35.23
N MET A 26 -13.50 3.74 -35.74
CA MET A 26 -13.31 5.17 -35.45
C MET A 26 -13.51 5.47 -33.95
N LEU A 27 -14.55 4.93 -33.33
CA LEU A 27 -14.81 5.09 -31.90
C LEU A 27 -13.68 4.50 -31.05
N SER A 28 -13.19 3.31 -31.43
CA SER A 28 -12.05 2.67 -30.77
C SER A 28 -10.77 3.52 -30.89
N ALA A 29 -10.52 4.08 -32.07
CA ALA A 29 -9.37 4.96 -32.27
C ALA A 29 -9.48 6.25 -31.45
N LEU A 30 -10.68 6.79 -31.27
CA LEU A 30 -10.93 7.97 -30.42
C LEU A 30 -10.71 7.68 -28.93
N MET A 31 -10.91 6.44 -28.51
CA MET A 31 -10.66 6.02 -27.11
C MET A 31 -9.17 5.93 -26.77
N MET A 32 -8.27 5.72 -27.73
CA MET A 32 -6.83 5.63 -27.48
C MET A 32 -6.22 6.86 -26.80
N PRO A 33 -6.47 8.10 -27.26
CA PRO A 33 -5.98 9.29 -26.57
C PRO A 33 -6.52 9.41 -25.13
N LEU A 34 -7.74 8.97 -24.86
CA LEU A 34 -8.32 8.97 -23.52
C LEU A 34 -7.53 8.05 -22.58
N PHE A 35 -7.19 6.83 -23.01
CA PHE A 35 -6.35 5.93 -22.21
C PHE A 35 -4.94 6.48 -22.00
N PHE A 36 -4.39 7.16 -23.00
CA PHE A 36 -3.09 7.83 -22.85
C PHE A 36 -3.15 8.92 -21.79
N VAL A 37 -4.15 9.80 -21.82
CA VAL A 37 -4.32 10.89 -20.86
C VAL A 37 -4.54 10.33 -19.44
N THR A 38 -5.42 9.34 -19.28
CA THR A 38 -5.68 8.72 -17.98
C THR A 38 -4.45 7.99 -17.43
N GLY A 39 -3.72 7.25 -18.28
CA GLY A 39 -2.45 6.61 -17.93
C GLY A 39 -1.39 7.64 -17.51
N TRP A 40 -1.29 8.76 -18.24
CA TRP A 40 -0.39 9.86 -17.92
C TRP A 40 -0.74 10.52 -16.57
N MET A 41 -2.02 10.77 -16.31
CA MET A 41 -2.48 11.31 -15.02
C MET A 41 -2.12 10.38 -13.85
N LEU A 42 -2.36 9.08 -14.01
CA LEU A 42 -1.98 8.08 -13.01
C LEU A 42 -0.46 8.02 -12.79
N TYR A 43 0.31 8.11 -13.86
CA TYR A 43 1.78 8.18 -13.78
C TYR A 43 2.25 9.42 -13.00
N LEU A 44 1.69 10.60 -13.29
CA LEU A 44 2.03 11.83 -12.59
C LEU A 44 1.65 11.75 -11.10
N LYS A 45 0.49 11.20 -10.76
CA LYS A 45 0.06 10.97 -9.37
C LYS A 45 1.05 10.05 -8.63
N ARG A 46 1.45 8.93 -9.25
CA ARG A 46 2.47 8.01 -8.70
C ARG A 46 3.83 8.69 -8.54
N ARG A 47 4.22 9.54 -9.48
CA ARG A 47 5.48 10.29 -9.42
C ARG A 47 5.50 11.31 -8.28
N LYS A 48 4.36 12.00 -8.01
CA LYS A 48 4.22 12.91 -6.86
C LYS A 48 4.36 12.16 -5.54
N GLN A 49 3.71 11.00 -5.40
CA GLN A 49 3.86 10.14 -4.21
C GLN A 49 5.31 9.67 -4.02
N LYS A 50 6.00 9.22 -5.08
CA LYS A 50 7.43 8.86 -4.99
C LYS A 50 8.32 10.00 -4.52
N ARG A 51 8.04 11.25 -4.92
CA ARG A 51 8.83 12.40 -4.46
C ARG A 51 8.68 12.65 -2.96
N LEU A 52 7.47 12.50 -2.42
CA LEU A 52 7.22 12.64 -0.97
C LEU A 52 7.97 11.55 -0.17
N THR A 53 7.99 10.34 -0.68
CA THR A 53 8.73 9.22 -0.06
C THR A 53 10.24 9.41 -0.15
N LEU A 54 10.74 9.94 -1.27
CA LEU A 54 12.17 10.25 -1.45
C LEU A 54 12.63 11.38 -0.51
N ALA A 55 11.81 12.39 -0.27
CA ALA A 55 12.13 13.45 0.68
C ALA A 55 12.25 12.90 2.12
N ALA A 56 11.36 12.00 2.52
CA ALA A 56 11.45 11.30 3.79
C ALA A 56 12.70 10.38 3.88
N ARG A 57 13.11 9.77 2.77
CA ARG A 57 14.35 8.97 2.66
C ARG A 57 15.61 9.80 2.82
N GLN A 58 15.66 11.00 2.26
CA GLN A 58 16.85 11.86 2.31
C GLN A 58 17.21 12.31 3.73
N ASN A 59 16.22 12.43 4.61
CA ASN A 59 16.46 12.74 6.02
C ASN A 59 17.13 11.58 6.80
N GLN A 60 17.09 10.35 6.28
CA GLN A 60 17.73 9.18 6.92
C GLN A 60 19.23 9.03 6.65
N THR A 61 19.76 9.64 5.61
CA THR A 61 21.18 9.49 5.24
C THR A 61 22.15 10.15 6.25
N GLN A 62 21.64 10.82 7.28
CA GLN A 62 22.47 11.46 8.31
C GLN A 62 22.87 10.55 9.49
N PHE A 63 22.26 9.37 9.62
CA PHE A 63 22.64 8.42 10.66
C PHE A 63 23.40 7.24 10.06
N GLN A 64 24.72 7.22 10.22
CA GLN A 64 25.51 6.00 10.04
C GLN A 64 25.11 5.03 11.15
N ILE A 65 24.21 4.12 10.84
CA ILE A 65 23.83 3.03 11.76
C ILE A 65 24.87 1.94 11.60
N ASP A 66 25.56 1.61 12.68
CA ASP A 66 26.37 0.39 12.74
C ASP A 66 25.41 -0.80 12.56
N PRO A 67 25.58 -1.65 11.53
CA PRO A 67 24.70 -2.79 11.29
C PRO A 67 24.66 -3.79 12.46
N ASN A 68 25.66 -3.78 13.32
CA ASN A 68 25.79 -4.65 14.49
C ASN A 68 25.21 -4.03 15.77
N ALA A 69 24.82 -2.75 15.76
CA ALA A 69 24.17 -2.14 16.91
C ALA A 69 22.70 -2.58 16.99
N ALA A 70 22.17 -2.71 18.20
CA ALA A 70 20.74 -2.96 18.42
C ALA A 70 19.91 -1.86 17.77
N HIS A 71 19.09 -2.21 16.78
CA HIS A 71 18.28 -1.27 16.01
C HIS A 71 16.84 -1.77 15.86
N TRP A 72 15.94 -0.83 15.61
CA TRP A 72 14.57 -1.13 15.20
C TRP A 72 14.54 -1.41 13.70
N LEU A 73 14.05 -2.58 13.31
CA LEU A 73 13.78 -2.88 11.92
C LEU A 73 12.31 -2.59 11.62
N ILE A 74 12.05 -1.64 10.73
CA ILE A 74 10.70 -1.34 10.25
C ILE A 74 10.56 -1.92 8.86
N VAL A 75 9.63 -2.84 8.68
CA VAL A 75 9.34 -3.41 7.36
C VAL A 75 7.97 -2.97 6.88
N TYR A 76 7.84 -2.70 5.59
CA TYR A 76 6.56 -2.31 5.01
C TYR A 76 6.21 -3.08 3.75
N ALA A 77 4.91 -3.34 3.60
CA ALA A 77 4.28 -3.89 2.41
C ALA A 77 3.21 -2.92 1.92
N SER A 78 3.42 -2.28 0.78
CA SER A 78 2.53 -1.22 0.29
C SER A 78 2.18 -1.39 -1.17
N GLN A 79 0.88 -1.27 -1.51
CA GLN A 79 0.40 -1.23 -2.88
C GLN A 79 0.26 0.21 -3.39
N THR A 80 -0.28 1.10 -2.55
CA THR A 80 -0.61 2.49 -2.91
C THR A 80 0.35 3.53 -2.32
N GLY A 81 1.32 3.10 -1.49
CA GLY A 81 2.26 3.97 -0.81
C GLY A 81 1.89 4.32 0.64
N THR A 82 0.67 4.02 1.10
CA THR A 82 0.22 4.39 2.46
C THR A 82 1.03 3.68 3.55
N ALA A 83 1.25 2.36 3.44
CA ALA A 83 2.05 1.62 4.41
C ALA A 83 3.51 2.11 4.42
N GLU A 84 4.05 2.45 3.26
CA GLU A 84 5.38 3.03 3.14
C GLU A 84 5.47 4.38 3.86
N GLN A 85 4.52 5.29 3.66
CA GLN A 85 4.48 6.58 4.36
C GLN A 85 4.41 6.41 5.88
N LEU A 86 3.59 5.49 6.37
CA LEU A 86 3.48 5.19 7.79
C LEU A 86 4.78 4.61 8.35
N ALA A 87 5.45 3.73 7.60
CA ALA A 87 6.73 3.17 7.99
C ALA A 87 7.80 4.26 8.17
N TRP A 88 7.87 5.18 7.21
CA TRP A 88 8.82 6.30 7.29
C TRP A 88 8.50 7.27 8.42
N ARG A 89 7.22 7.55 8.69
CA ARG A 89 6.82 8.39 9.82
C ARG A 89 7.12 7.73 11.15
N THR A 90 6.85 6.43 11.28
CA THR A 90 7.23 5.66 12.48
C THR A 90 8.75 5.70 12.68
N ALA A 91 9.52 5.58 11.60
CA ALA A 91 10.97 5.70 11.65
C ALA A 91 11.43 7.07 12.13
N THR A 92 10.86 8.15 11.59
CA THR A 92 11.17 9.52 12.00
C THR A 92 10.88 9.72 13.48
N SER A 93 9.71 9.29 13.98
CA SER A 93 9.34 9.42 15.40
C SER A 93 10.33 8.69 16.31
N LEU A 94 10.76 7.48 15.94
CA LEU A 94 11.76 6.73 16.72
C LEU A 94 13.15 7.38 16.65
N GLN A 95 13.53 7.94 15.49
CA GLN A 95 14.81 8.64 15.34
C GLN A 95 14.85 9.95 16.13
N GLU A 96 13.76 10.70 16.19
CA GLU A 96 13.63 11.89 17.06
C GLU A 96 13.79 11.53 18.54
N ALA A 97 13.39 10.30 18.92
CA ALA A 97 13.66 9.73 20.24
C ALA A 97 15.06 9.04 20.34
N HIS A 98 15.98 9.36 19.42
CA HIS A 98 17.36 8.85 19.38
C HIS A 98 17.48 7.32 19.26
N GLN A 99 16.46 6.65 18.71
CA GLN A 99 16.54 5.21 18.45
C GLN A 99 17.13 4.94 17.07
N PRO A 100 18.09 4.03 16.93
CA PRO A 100 18.59 3.59 15.64
C PRO A 100 17.51 2.78 14.90
N VAL A 101 17.20 3.17 13.66
CA VAL A 101 16.11 2.58 12.86
C VAL A 101 16.58 2.25 11.45
N ILE A 102 16.25 1.06 10.99
CA ILE A 102 16.41 0.65 9.60
C ILE A 102 15.02 0.44 9.00
N VAL A 103 14.74 1.06 7.85
CA VAL A 103 13.49 0.85 7.11
C VAL A 103 13.76 0.03 5.86
N LYS A 104 12.99 -1.04 5.67
CA LYS A 104 13.15 -1.95 4.55
C LYS A 104 11.80 -2.32 3.94
N ALA A 105 11.71 -2.35 2.61
CA ALA A 105 10.53 -2.92 1.98
C ALA A 105 10.49 -4.44 2.18
N LEU A 106 9.32 -5.00 2.44
CA LEU A 106 9.15 -6.43 2.76
C LEU A 106 9.68 -7.36 1.65
N GLN A 107 9.65 -6.91 0.40
CA GLN A 107 10.24 -7.63 -0.74
C GLN A 107 11.75 -7.86 -0.63
N HIS A 108 12.46 -7.04 0.15
CA HIS A 108 13.90 -7.10 0.34
C HIS A 108 14.29 -7.67 1.71
N LEU A 109 13.30 -8.07 2.51
CA LEU A 109 13.54 -8.70 3.79
C LEU A 109 14.11 -10.12 3.59
N SER A 110 15.15 -10.44 4.33
CA SER A 110 15.76 -11.77 4.39
C SER A 110 15.56 -12.40 5.78
N LEU A 111 15.72 -13.72 5.88
CA LEU A 111 15.72 -14.39 7.20
C LEU A 111 16.92 -13.99 8.06
N GLU A 112 18.03 -13.62 7.44
CA GLU A 112 19.21 -13.12 8.13
C GLU A 112 18.93 -11.78 8.81
N ASP A 113 18.20 -10.87 8.15
CA ASP A 113 17.75 -9.63 8.78
C ASP A 113 16.94 -9.89 10.05
N LEU A 114 16.03 -10.87 10.02
CA LEU A 114 15.20 -11.23 11.16
C LEU A 114 15.99 -11.89 12.29
N LYS A 115 17.01 -12.69 11.97
CA LYS A 115 17.90 -13.32 12.95
C LYS A 115 18.79 -12.32 13.67
N ASN A 116 19.19 -11.25 12.97
CA ASN A 116 20.09 -10.22 13.49
C ASN A 116 19.33 -9.05 14.15
N THR A 117 18.01 -9.09 14.17
CA THR A 117 17.16 -8.02 14.72
C THR A 117 16.44 -8.50 15.97
N THR A 118 16.35 -7.64 16.99
CA THR A 118 15.60 -7.91 18.22
C THR A 118 14.26 -7.19 18.28
N GLN A 119 14.05 -6.14 17.47
CA GLN A 119 12.87 -5.29 17.47
C GLN A 119 12.35 -5.10 16.05
N LEU A 120 11.14 -5.59 15.74
CA LEU A 120 10.53 -5.54 14.41
C LEU A 120 9.19 -4.80 14.45
N LEU A 121 9.04 -3.80 13.60
CA LEU A 121 7.74 -3.19 13.31
C LEU A 121 7.35 -3.52 11.87
N CYS A 122 6.21 -4.16 11.70
CA CYS A 122 5.70 -4.53 10.39
C CYS A 122 4.45 -3.72 10.04
N ILE A 123 4.48 -2.99 8.93
CA ILE A 123 3.36 -2.18 8.45
C ILE A 123 2.91 -2.74 7.10
N ALA A 124 1.79 -3.46 7.10
CA ALA A 124 1.36 -4.26 5.96
C ALA A 124 -0.02 -3.87 5.44
N SER A 125 -0.08 -3.45 4.18
CA SER A 125 -1.36 -3.26 3.48
C SER A 125 -1.90 -4.58 2.97
N THR A 126 -3.22 -4.74 3.07
CA THR A 126 -3.98 -5.79 2.39
C THR A 126 -4.59 -5.20 1.12
N TYR A 127 -4.55 -5.92 0.01
CA TYR A 127 -5.07 -5.49 -1.28
C TYR A 127 -6.17 -6.44 -1.77
N GLY A 128 -7.17 -5.89 -2.46
CA GLY A 128 -8.25 -6.67 -3.08
C GLY A 128 -8.92 -7.63 -2.10
N THR A 129 -9.01 -8.89 -2.46
CA THR A 129 -9.66 -9.97 -1.71
C THR A 129 -8.80 -10.58 -0.59
N GLY A 130 -7.97 -9.76 0.05
CA GLY A 130 -7.13 -10.21 1.17
C GLY A 130 -5.70 -10.52 0.77
N ASP A 131 -5.29 -10.14 -0.44
CA ASP A 131 -3.98 -10.47 -1.00
C ASP A 131 -2.87 -9.55 -0.48
N ALA A 132 -1.65 -10.06 -0.59
CA ALA A 132 -0.45 -9.29 -0.35
C ALA A 132 -0.20 -8.31 -1.51
N PRO A 133 0.39 -7.12 -1.26
CA PRO A 133 0.82 -6.22 -2.33
C PRO A 133 1.73 -6.93 -3.34
N ASP A 134 1.58 -6.61 -4.64
CA ASP A 134 2.26 -7.29 -5.75
C ASP A 134 3.77 -7.42 -5.56
N LEU A 135 4.41 -6.36 -5.07
CA LEU A 135 5.85 -6.34 -4.85
C LEU A 135 6.33 -7.28 -3.75
N THR A 136 5.43 -7.81 -2.91
CA THR A 136 5.78 -8.69 -1.79
C THR A 136 5.75 -10.18 -2.14
N SER A 137 5.51 -10.52 -3.40
CA SER A 137 5.40 -11.90 -3.88
C SER A 137 6.64 -12.78 -3.56
N SER A 138 7.83 -12.18 -3.54
CA SER A 138 9.06 -12.88 -3.14
C SER A 138 9.05 -13.29 -1.66
N PHE A 139 8.59 -12.43 -0.77
CA PHE A 139 8.44 -12.72 0.65
C PHE A 139 7.40 -13.82 0.88
N VAL A 140 6.22 -13.69 0.25
CA VAL A 140 5.13 -14.66 0.37
C VAL A 140 5.56 -16.06 -0.09
N LYS A 141 6.31 -16.15 -1.18
CA LYS A 141 6.74 -17.44 -1.76
C LYS A 141 7.98 -18.03 -1.09
N LYS A 142 8.90 -17.20 -0.62
CA LYS A 142 10.21 -17.67 -0.16
C LYS A 142 10.36 -17.67 1.35
N ILE A 143 9.75 -16.71 2.07
CA ILE A 143 9.96 -16.54 3.51
C ILE A 143 8.77 -17.07 4.32
N LEU A 144 7.56 -16.70 3.97
CA LEU A 144 6.35 -17.09 4.70
C LEU A 144 6.17 -18.63 4.88
N PRO A 145 6.58 -19.49 3.92
CA PRO A 145 6.50 -20.94 4.10
C PRO A 145 7.59 -21.53 5.02
N GLN A 146 8.63 -20.75 5.32
CA GLN A 146 9.74 -21.25 6.12
C GLN A 146 9.43 -21.20 7.61
N THR A 147 9.96 -22.15 8.33
CA THR A 147 9.99 -22.20 9.80
C THR A 147 11.40 -21.84 10.27
N CYS A 148 11.51 -20.92 11.21
CA CYS A 148 12.76 -20.51 11.82
C CYS A 148 12.52 -20.14 13.27
N ASP A 149 13.52 -20.29 14.13
CA ASP A 149 13.42 -19.81 15.50
C ASP A 149 13.63 -18.29 15.54
N LEU A 150 12.61 -17.57 15.97
CA LEU A 150 12.59 -16.13 16.17
C LEU A 150 12.26 -15.75 17.63
N SER A 151 12.55 -16.64 18.58
CA SER A 151 12.26 -16.44 20.00
C SER A 151 12.95 -15.21 20.60
N HIS A 152 14.02 -14.73 19.99
CA HIS A 152 14.71 -13.49 20.36
C HIS A 152 14.02 -12.21 19.84
N LEU A 153 13.10 -12.35 18.88
CA LEU A 153 12.47 -11.22 18.17
C LEU A 153 11.22 -10.73 18.88
N ARG A 154 11.16 -9.44 19.17
CA ARG A 154 9.95 -8.74 19.63
C ARG A 154 9.35 -7.97 18.46
N TYR A 155 8.05 -8.13 18.23
CA TYR A 155 7.43 -7.53 17.05
C TYR A 155 6.11 -6.82 17.35
N ALA A 156 5.75 -5.88 16.48
CA ALA A 156 4.40 -5.34 16.38
C ALA A 156 3.96 -5.24 14.92
N VAL A 157 2.67 -5.42 14.67
CA VAL A 157 2.09 -5.36 13.33
C VAL A 157 1.02 -4.29 13.26
N LEU A 158 1.16 -3.38 12.29
CA LEU A 158 0.14 -2.45 11.86
C LEU A 158 -0.46 -2.98 10.55
N ALA A 159 -1.68 -3.46 10.60
CA ALA A 159 -2.39 -4.06 9.47
C ALA A 159 -3.34 -3.04 8.85
N LEU A 160 -3.13 -2.71 7.56
CA LEU A 160 -3.97 -1.77 6.83
C LEU A 160 -4.92 -2.53 5.89
N GLY A 161 -6.17 -2.09 5.87
CA GLY A 161 -7.20 -2.66 4.99
C GLY A 161 -8.39 -1.73 4.84
N SER A 162 -9.43 -2.21 4.17
CA SER A 162 -10.73 -1.57 4.12
C SER A 162 -11.80 -2.54 4.62
N ARG A 163 -12.64 -2.07 5.53
CA ARG A 163 -13.79 -2.84 6.05
C ARG A 163 -14.86 -3.13 4.99
N GLU A 164 -14.77 -2.48 3.84
CA GLU A 164 -15.59 -2.81 2.67
C GLU A 164 -15.38 -4.25 2.20
N TYR A 165 -14.20 -4.83 2.49
CA TYR A 165 -13.83 -6.22 2.19
C TYR A 165 -13.93 -7.10 3.46
N ALA A 166 -15.07 -7.12 4.11
CA ALA A 166 -15.34 -7.68 5.44
C ALA A 166 -14.48 -8.91 5.84
N ASP A 167 -14.59 -10.03 5.12
CA ASP A 167 -13.89 -11.28 5.44
C ASP A 167 -12.38 -11.25 5.13
N HIS A 168 -11.93 -10.22 4.43
CA HIS A 168 -10.55 -10.05 3.99
C HIS A 168 -9.88 -8.82 4.62
N TYR A 169 -10.56 -8.18 5.57
CA TYR A 169 -10.07 -7.00 6.25
C TYR A 169 -8.74 -7.28 6.97
N CYS A 170 -7.72 -6.50 6.63
CA CYS A 170 -6.37 -6.61 7.23
C CYS A 170 -5.72 -8.01 7.15
N ARG A 171 -6.22 -8.91 6.30
CA ARG A 171 -5.84 -10.32 6.23
C ARG A 171 -4.34 -10.55 6.08
N PHE A 172 -3.67 -9.80 5.22
CA PHE A 172 -2.23 -9.98 5.00
C PHE A 172 -1.41 -9.62 6.25
N GLY A 173 -1.77 -8.55 6.97
CA GLY A 173 -1.14 -8.21 8.25
C GLY A 173 -1.31 -9.31 9.29
N HIS A 174 -2.51 -9.88 9.42
CA HIS A 174 -2.77 -11.01 10.29
C HIS A 174 -1.99 -12.27 9.88
N THR A 175 -1.83 -12.51 8.58
CA THR A 175 -1.01 -13.63 8.08
C THR A 175 0.46 -13.48 8.52
N ILE A 176 1.02 -12.27 8.45
CA ILE A 176 2.38 -12.01 8.93
C ILE A 176 2.47 -12.19 10.44
N ALA A 177 1.53 -11.66 11.21
CA ALA A 177 1.50 -11.80 12.67
C ALA A 177 1.43 -13.28 13.09
N ALA A 178 0.55 -14.06 12.46
CA ALA A 178 0.43 -15.48 12.71
C ALA A 178 1.71 -16.26 12.34
N TRP A 179 2.39 -15.86 11.26
CA TRP A 179 3.67 -16.47 10.87
C TRP A 179 4.77 -16.15 11.90
N LEU A 180 4.90 -14.90 12.36
CA LEU A 180 5.85 -14.52 13.40
C LEU A 180 5.59 -15.29 14.70
N GLN A 181 4.33 -15.40 15.11
CA GLN A 181 3.94 -16.15 16.31
C GLN A 181 4.26 -17.65 16.19
N ARG A 182 4.01 -18.27 15.03
CA ARG A 182 4.39 -19.68 14.79
C ARG A 182 5.90 -19.91 14.86
N ASN A 183 6.69 -18.91 14.54
CA ASN A 183 8.15 -18.92 14.64
C ASN A 183 8.66 -18.42 16.00
N GLN A 184 7.79 -18.42 17.03
CA GLN A 184 8.09 -18.12 18.45
C GLN A 184 8.46 -16.65 18.74
N ALA A 185 8.27 -15.73 17.79
CA ALA A 185 8.48 -14.31 18.05
C ALA A 185 7.43 -13.77 19.05
N HIS A 186 7.83 -12.79 19.86
CA HIS A 186 7.03 -12.22 20.93
C HIS A 186 6.35 -10.92 20.50
N ALA A 187 5.02 -10.89 20.51
CA ALA A 187 4.28 -9.67 20.20
C ALA A 187 4.47 -8.62 21.32
N LEU A 188 4.81 -7.39 20.93
CA LEU A 188 4.88 -6.24 21.83
C LEU A 188 3.49 -5.83 22.31
N PHE A 189 2.52 -5.90 21.42
CA PHE A 189 1.09 -5.67 21.64
C PHE A 189 0.26 -6.34 20.54
N ASN A 190 -1.04 -6.39 20.69
CA ASN A 190 -1.93 -6.96 19.69
C ASN A 190 -1.84 -6.21 18.35
N THR A 191 -2.01 -6.92 17.24
CA THR A 191 -2.04 -6.32 15.90
C THR A 191 -3.07 -5.18 15.88
N ILE A 192 -2.63 -4.01 15.43
CA ILE A 192 -3.49 -2.84 15.27
C ILE A 192 -3.97 -2.77 13.83
N GLU A 193 -5.29 -2.73 13.67
CA GLU A 193 -5.95 -2.62 12.39
C GLU A 193 -6.26 -1.16 12.05
N VAL A 194 -6.02 -0.79 10.80
CA VAL A 194 -6.29 0.56 10.28
C VAL A 194 -7.24 0.47 9.10
N ASN A 195 -8.43 1.05 9.28
CA ASN A 195 -9.41 1.13 8.22
C ASN A 195 -9.19 2.37 7.34
N ASN A 196 -8.91 2.19 6.04
CA ASN A 196 -8.79 3.28 5.06
C ASN A 196 -7.92 4.46 5.55
N ALA A 197 -6.78 4.15 6.19
CA ALA A 197 -5.87 5.13 6.79
C ALA A 197 -6.56 6.08 7.81
N ASN A 198 -7.48 5.56 8.61
CA ASN A 198 -8.19 6.33 9.63
C ASN A 198 -7.19 6.91 10.65
N PRO A 199 -7.22 8.24 10.89
CA PRO A 199 -6.28 8.88 11.81
C PRO A 199 -6.36 8.37 13.26
N ALA A 200 -7.55 8.02 13.75
CA ALA A 200 -7.72 7.48 15.11
C ALA A 200 -7.04 6.11 15.28
N ASP A 201 -7.08 5.27 14.24
CA ASP A 201 -6.40 3.97 14.25
C ASP A 201 -4.88 4.14 14.25
N ILE A 202 -4.38 5.10 13.48
CA ILE A 202 -2.96 5.45 13.42
C ILE A 202 -2.49 6.04 14.76
N GLN A 203 -3.32 6.84 15.40
CA GLN A 203 -3.01 7.36 16.73
C GLN A 203 -2.92 6.23 17.77
N ARG A 204 -3.78 5.20 17.70
CA ARG A 204 -3.67 4.01 18.56
C ARG A 204 -2.31 3.29 18.38
N TRP A 205 -1.81 3.21 17.15
CA TRP A 205 -0.48 2.67 16.88
C TRP A 205 0.61 3.49 17.58
N ASN A 206 0.57 4.81 17.46
CA ASN A 206 1.54 5.68 18.11
C ASN A 206 1.49 5.53 19.65
N GLN A 207 0.28 5.53 20.22
CA GLN A 207 0.09 5.36 21.65
C GLN A 207 0.63 4.02 22.16
N ALA A 208 0.38 2.92 21.43
CA ALA A 208 0.90 1.61 21.77
C ALA A 208 2.44 1.57 21.72
N LEU A 209 3.06 2.22 20.74
CA LEU A 209 4.51 2.36 20.69
C LEU A 209 5.05 3.15 21.87
N VAL A 210 4.45 4.30 22.21
CA VAL A 210 4.83 5.10 23.40
C VAL A 210 4.76 4.26 24.66
N GLN A 211 3.68 3.51 24.86
CA GLN A 211 3.49 2.66 26.05
C GLN A 211 4.57 1.58 26.19
N VAL A 212 4.94 0.94 25.07
CA VAL A 212 5.91 -0.18 25.11
C VAL A 212 7.34 0.31 25.14
N THR A 213 7.64 1.38 24.44
CA THR A 213 9.01 1.94 24.39
C THR A 213 9.30 2.87 25.55
N GLN A 214 8.27 3.42 26.20
CA GLN A 214 8.38 4.50 27.20
C GLN A 214 9.11 5.73 26.67
N LEU A 215 9.12 5.92 25.36
CA LEU A 215 9.72 7.07 24.68
C LEU A 215 8.67 8.13 24.44
N ASP A 216 9.07 9.39 24.51
CA ASP A 216 8.23 10.51 24.07
C ASP A 216 8.28 10.59 22.55
N LEU A 217 7.29 9.96 21.91
CA LEU A 217 7.19 9.93 20.45
C LEU A 217 6.21 11.01 19.98
N PRO A 218 6.60 11.84 19.01
CA PRO A 218 5.71 12.84 18.44
C PRO A 218 4.49 12.20 17.81
N SER A 219 3.36 12.91 17.86
CA SER A 219 2.10 12.41 17.29
C SER A 219 2.20 12.26 15.78
N MET A 220 1.86 11.08 15.27
CA MET A 220 1.81 10.82 13.83
C MET A 220 0.47 11.32 13.25
N HIS A 221 0.51 12.37 12.44
CA HIS A 221 -0.62 12.80 11.64
C HIS A 221 -0.37 12.50 10.17
N ILE A 222 -1.28 11.76 9.53
CA ILE A 222 -1.35 11.76 8.07
C ILE A 222 -2.17 12.97 7.69
N GLU A 223 -1.52 14.02 7.21
CA GLU A 223 -2.21 15.10 6.55
C GLU A 223 -2.83 14.55 5.25
N LYS A 224 -4.11 14.31 5.28
CA LYS A 224 -4.89 14.18 4.05
C LYS A 224 -5.05 15.60 3.55
N THR A 225 -4.25 16.01 2.58
CA THR A 225 -4.52 17.22 1.82
C THR A 225 -5.78 16.96 0.99
N PHE A 226 -6.90 17.44 1.49
CA PHE A 226 -8.13 17.50 0.71
C PHE A 226 -8.12 18.82 -0.06
N ASP A 227 -8.32 18.76 -1.37
CA ASP A 227 -8.69 19.94 -2.12
C ASP A 227 -10.10 20.36 -1.67
N THR A 228 -10.29 21.65 -1.42
CA THR A 228 -11.60 22.18 -1.04
C THR A 228 -12.47 22.21 -2.29
N TRP A 229 -13.51 21.39 -2.31
CA TRP A 229 -14.51 21.35 -3.36
C TRP A 229 -15.77 22.04 -2.84
N THR A 230 -16.36 22.91 -3.66
CA THR A 230 -17.65 23.54 -3.35
C THR A 230 -18.72 22.79 -4.13
N LEU A 231 -19.65 22.19 -3.42
CA LEU A 231 -20.80 21.54 -4.04
C LEU A 231 -21.67 22.60 -4.71
N GLN A 232 -21.74 22.58 -6.04
CA GLN A 232 -22.56 23.52 -6.81
C GLN A 232 -23.96 22.96 -7.05
N GLN A 233 -24.07 21.68 -7.35
CA GLN A 233 -25.33 21.02 -7.66
C GLN A 233 -25.33 19.58 -7.14
N ARG A 234 -26.51 19.13 -6.70
CA ARG A 234 -26.75 17.76 -6.26
C ARG A 234 -28.08 17.26 -6.83
N ASP A 235 -28.01 16.36 -7.80
CA ASP A 235 -29.18 15.82 -8.48
C ASP A 235 -29.39 14.34 -8.10
N LEU A 236 -30.62 13.97 -7.79
CA LEU A 236 -30.98 12.59 -7.52
C LEU A 236 -31.08 11.81 -8.84
N LEU A 237 -30.23 10.82 -9.04
CA LEU A 237 -30.15 10.03 -10.27
C LEU A 237 -31.19 8.91 -10.35
N ASN A 238 -31.66 8.40 -9.21
CA ASN A 238 -32.57 7.26 -9.14
C ASN A 238 -33.87 7.57 -8.39
N PRO A 239 -34.67 8.57 -8.84
CA PRO A 239 -35.96 8.85 -8.23
C PRO A 239 -36.86 7.60 -8.38
N ASN A 240 -37.58 7.25 -7.32
CA ASN A 240 -38.47 6.06 -7.26
C ASN A 240 -37.79 4.68 -7.29
N SER A 241 -36.48 4.59 -7.08
CA SER A 241 -35.77 3.33 -6.86
C SER A 241 -36.00 2.80 -5.43
N LEU A 242 -36.13 1.47 -5.28
CA LEU A 242 -36.18 0.80 -3.98
C LEU A 242 -34.80 0.74 -3.29
N GLY A 243 -33.75 1.09 -3.98
CA GLY A 243 -32.37 1.14 -3.46
C GLY A 243 -32.05 2.45 -2.74
N ALA A 244 -30.84 2.53 -2.17
CA ALA A 244 -30.35 3.78 -1.60
C ALA A 244 -30.28 4.90 -2.65
N PRO A 245 -30.53 6.17 -2.28
CA PRO A 245 -30.49 7.28 -3.21
C PRO A 245 -29.07 7.49 -3.76
N ALA A 246 -28.95 7.55 -5.09
CA ALA A 246 -27.73 7.89 -5.80
C ALA A 246 -27.80 9.32 -6.31
N PHE A 247 -26.73 10.09 -6.14
CA PHE A 247 -26.67 11.49 -6.51
C PHE A 247 -25.55 11.78 -7.52
N ASN A 248 -25.83 12.63 -8.51
CA ASN A 248 -24.80 13.36 -9.22
C ASN A 248 -24.35 14.54 -8.37
N ILE A 249 -23.04 14.81 -8.34
CA ILE A 249 -22.44 15.90 -7.56
C ILE A 249 -21.55 16.69 -8.50
N GLU A 250 -21.82 17.98 -8.66
CA GLU A 250 -21.03 18.94 -9.43
C GLU A 250 -20.49 20.07 -8.55
#